data_912086c86c4733f5b99d71d691ba7837
#
_entry.id   912086c86c4733f5b99d71d691ba7837
#
_cell.length_a   1.000
_cell.length_b   1.000
_cell.length_c   1.000
_cell.angle_alpha   90.00
_cell.angle_beta   90.00
_cell.angle_gamma   90.00
#
_symmetry.space_group_name_H-M   'P 1'
#
loop_
_entity.id
_entity.type
_entity.pdbx_description
1 polymer ?
#
loop_
_entity_poly.entity_id
_entity_poly.type
_entity_poly.pdbx_seq_one_letter_code
_entity_poly.pdbx_strand_id
1 'polypeptide(L)'
;MQSTTDSFEDLRKDFPVLNRRVRDDKKLVYFDNAATTQKPNQVIDAISDYYQNHNSNIHRAVHALAEESTEAFEDTRDIVAKFLNIEDSREIIFVRGTTEGINLVAYAWGRDNVNEGDIIVTTEYEHHSNIVPWQLLTQEKKAQLKYIDIDDNGELMLDQLDDYLSTGKVKLVTFSHMSNVLGTISPVKEIVSKCKNAGVKVLIDAAQSVPHMKVNLNEIGCDFFVFSGHKMLGPTGVGVLWAKKEILEKMSPFLGGGDMIREVHKYETTWNDLPYKFEAGTPNIAD
;
A
#
# COMPACT_ATOMS: atom_id res chain seq x y z
N MET A 1 2.08 -33.55 -14.48
CA MET A 1 1.09 -32.49 -14.20
C MET A 1 0.80 -31.78 -15.51
N GLN A 2 -0.35 -32.05 -16.12
CA GLN A 2 -0.80 -31.31 -17.31
C GLN A 2 -1.15 -29.89 -16.87
N SER A 3 -0.45 -28.91 -17.36
CA SER A 3 -0.85 -27.51 -17.26
C SER A 3 -2.06 -27.33 -18.19
N THR A 4 -3.26 -27.38 -17.64
CA THR A 4 -4.43 -26.83 -18.30
C THR A 4 -4.24 -25.31 -18.27
N THR A 5 -3.76 -24.75 -19.37
CA THR A 5 -3.90 -23.30 -19.61
C THR A 5 -5.40 -23.05 -19.80
N ASP A 6 -6.04 -22.58 -18.74
CA ASP A 6 -7.42 -22.09 -18.82
C ASP A 6 -7.48 -21.05 -19.95
N SER A 7 -8.44 -21.19 -20.84
CA SER A 7 -8.62 -20.22 -21.89
C SER A 7 -9.10 -18.88 -21.28
N PHE A 8 -8.84 -17.74 -21.94
CA PHE A 8 -9.39 -16.46 -21.51
C PHE A 8 -10.92 -16.47 -21.37
N GLU A 9 -11.61 -17.31 -22.13
CA GLU A 9 -13.06 -17.50 -22.03
C GLU A 9 -13.45 -18.23 -20.74
N ASP A 10 -12.61 -19.12 -20.22
CA ASP A 10 -12.86 -19.80 -18.95
C ASP A 10 -12.61 -18.86 -17.77
N LEU A 11 -11.50 -18.13 -17.76
CA LEU A 11 -11.22 -17.09 -16.75
C LEU A 11 -12.31 -16.01 -16.71
N ARG A 12 -12.88 -15.65 -17.88
CA ARG A 12 -13.97 -14.66 -17.95
C ARG A 12 -15.20 -15.10 -17.17
N LYS A 13 -15.46 -16.38 -17.02
CA LYS A 13 -16.64 -16.91 -16.29
C LYS A 13 -16.58 -16.61 -14.78
N ASP A 14 -15.37 -16.44 -14.25
CA ASP A 14 -15.18 -16.07 -12.83
C ASP A 14 -15.64 -14.64 -12.52
N PHE A 15 -15.80 -13.79 -13.52
CA PHE A 15 -16.18 -12.39 -13.35
C PHE A 15 -17.64 -12.14 -13.74
N PRO A 16 -18.60 -12.22 -12.79
CA PRO A 16 -20.03 -12.20 -13.09
C PRO A 16 -20.48 -10.89 -13.78
N VAL A 17 -19.86 -9.75 -13.43
CA VAL A 17 -20.18 -8.45 -14.03
C VAL A 17 -19.91 -8.39 -15.53
N LEU A 18 -18.95 -9.19 -16.04
CA LEU A 18 -18.60 -9.21 -17.46
C LEU A 18 -19.68 -9.89 -18.34
N ASN A 19 -20.64 -10.58 -17.70
CA ASN A 19 -21.81 -11.14 -18.39
C ASN A 19 -22.94 -10.13 -18.55
N ARG A 20 -22.82 -8.96 -17.90
CA ARG A 20 -23.83 -7.90 -17.95
C ARG A 20 -23.93 -7.29 -19.34
N ARG A 21 -25.16 -6.98 -19.75
CA ARG A 21 -25.43 -6.11 -20.89
C ARG A 21 -25.60 -4.66 -20.41
N VAL A 22 -25.13 -3.74 -21.20
CA VAL A 22 -25.18 -2.29 -20.94
C VAL A 22 -25.90 -1.60 -22.10
N ARG A 23 -25.94 -0.31 -22.12
CA ARG A 23 -26.62 0.57 -23.09
C ARG A 23 -26.95 -0.11 -24.42
N ASP A 24 -28.19 -0.06 -24.85
CA ASP A 24 -28.70 -0.64 -26.11
C ASP A 24 -28.47 -2.17 -26.22
N ASP A 25 -28.52 -2.87 -25.10
CA ASP A 25 -28.33 -4.32 -25.02
C ASP A 25 -26.95 -4.81 -25.52
N LYS A 26 -25.93 -3.96 -25.47
CA LYS A 26 -24.56 -4.32 -25.86
C LYS A 26 -23.84 -5.10 -24.76
N LYS A 27 -22.97 -6.03 -25.16
CA LYS A 27 -22.08 -6.75 -24.22
C LYS A 27 -21.12 -5.74 -23.54
N LEU A 28 -20.95 -5.87 -22.21
CA LEU A 28 -19.99 -5.05 -21.46
C LEU A 28 -18.55 -5.28 -21.98
N VAL A 29 -17.87 -4.20 -22.30
CA VAL A 29 -16.43 -4.13 -22.50
C VAL A 29 -15.87 -3.21 -21.42
N TYR A 30 -14.90 -3.69 -20.63
CA TYR A 30 -14.33 -2.97 -19.50
C TYR A 30 -12.81 -2.89 -19.61
N PHE A 31 -12.28 -1.69 -19.78
CA PHE A 31 -10.85 -1.41 -19.91
C PHE A 31 -10.31 -0.43 -18.87
N ASP A 32 -11.06 -0.19 -17.79
CA ASP A 32 -10.70 0.76 -16.75
C ASP A 32 -10.10 0.06 -15.51
N ASN A 33 -9.30 -0.99 -15.71
CA ASN A 33 -8.71 -1.76 -14.62
C ASN A 33 -7.65 -0.97 -13.82
N ALA A 34 -7.04 0.05 -14.42
CA ALA A 34 -6.12 0.95 -13.72
C ALA A 34 -6.82 1.78 -12.62
N ALA A 35 -8.11 2.06 -12.79
CA ALA A 35 -8.93 2.71 -11.77
C ALA A 35 -9.38 1.70 -10.69
N THR A 36 -9.97 0.57 -11.10
CA THR A 36 -10.34 -0.56 -10.24
C THR A 36 -10.56 -1.82 -11.08
N THR A 37 -10.18 -2.99 -10.59
CA THR A 37 -10.47 -4.26 -11.27
C THR A 37 -11.87 -4.74 -10.96
N GLN A 38 -12.43 -5.58 -11.84
CA GLN A 38 -13.63 -6.35 -11.53
C GLN A 38 -13.30 -7.47 -10.51
N LYS A 39 -14.31 -7.95 -9.79
CA LYS A 39 -14.13 -8.93 -8.73
C LYS A 39 -14.55 -10.32 -9.22
N PRO A 40 -13.72 -11.34 -9.03
CA PRO A 40 -14.08 -12.71 -9.34
C PRO A 40 -15.05 -13.27 -8.29
N ASN A 41 -15.77 -14.32 -8.66
CA ASN A 41 -16.72 -15.02 -7.78
C ASN A 41 -16.05 -15.41 -6.45
N GLN A 42 -14.82 -15.89 -6.47
CA GLN A 42 -14.06 -16.31 -5.29
C GLN A 42 -13.96 -15.20 -4.22
N VAL A 43 -13.78 -13.94 -4.64
CA VAL A 43 -13.73 -12.78 -3.72
C VAL A 43 -15.13 -12.42 -3.23
N ILE A 44 -16.12 -12.42 -4.13
CA ILE A 44 -17.52 -12.10 -3.78
C ILE A 44 -18.06 -13.12 -2.78
N ASP A 45 -17.80 -14.40 -3.05
CA ASP A 45 -18.28 -15.52 -2.23
C ASP A 45 -17.59 -15.53 -0.86
N ALA A 46 -16.28 -15.24 -0.78
CA ALA A 46 -15.56 -15.16 0.49
C ALA A 46 -16.13 -14.08 1.42
N ILE A 47 -16.42 -12.88 0.89
CA ILE A 47 -17.03 -11.80 1.68
C ILE A 47 -18.44 -12.19 2.12
N SER A 48 -19.22 -12.82 1.23
CA SER A 48 -20.57 -13.26 1.54
C SER A 48 -20.58 -14.36 2.59
N ASP A 49 -19.67 -15.33 2.47
CA ASP A 49 -19.49 -16.42 3.41
C ASP A 49 -19.08 -15.92 4.81
N TYR A 50 -18.16 -14.97 4.87
CA TYR A 50 -17.79 -14.33 6.14
C TYR A 50 -19.01 -13.79 6.88
N TYR A 51 -19.82 -12.96 6.23
CA TYR A 51 -20.99 -12.37 6.88
C TYR A 51 -22.10 -13.39 7.19
N GLN A 52 -22.23 -14.47 6.43
CA GLN A 52 -23.24 -15.49 6.66
C GLN A 52 -22.86 -16.48 7.76
N ASN A 53 -21.56 -16.80 7.88
CA ASN A 53 -21.14 -17.94 8.67
C ASN A 53 -20.08 -17.64 9.75
N HIS A 54 -19.27 -16.56 9.61
CA HIS A 54 -18.09 -16.33 10.43
C HIS A 54 -18.03 -14.93 11.10
N ASN A 55 -19.02 -14.07 10.85
CA ASN A 55 -18.97 -12.66 11.30
C ASN A 55 -18.76 -12.51 12.79
N SER A 56 -17.58 -12.06 13.19
CA SER A 56 -17.20 -11.76 14.57
C SER A 56 -16.13 -10.68 14.61
N ASN A 57 -15.97 -10.02 15.76
CA ASN A 57 -14.80 -9.21 16.02
C ASN A 57 -13.58 -10.11 16.29
N ILE A 58 -12.39 -9.59 16.03
CA ILE A 58 -11.12 -10.31 16.13
C ILE A 58 -10.33 -9.93 17.39
N HIS A 59 -9.34 -10.75 17.78
CA HIS A 59 -8.32 -10.58 18.82
C HIS A 59 -8.80 -10.59 20.27
N ARG A 60 -10.04 -10.17 20.58
CA ARG A 60 -10.45 -9.91 21.98
C ARG A 60 -11.42 -10.91 22.60
N ALA A 61 -12.12 -11.68 21.79
CA ALA A 61 -13.14 -12.61 22.30
C ALA A 61 -12.62 -14.05 22.28
N VAL A 62 -13.11 -14.86 23.24
CA VAL A 62 -12.71 -16.26 23.44
C VAL A 62 -13.86 -17.21 23.09
N HIS A 63 -14.47 -17.01 21.91
CA HIS A 63 -15.50 -17.91 21.37
C HIS A 63 -15.16 -18.32 19.95
N ALA A 64 -15.67 -19.46 19.50
CA ALA A 64 -15.28 -20.08 18.24
C ALA A 64 -15.27 -19.12 17.03
N LEU A 65 -16.31 -18.32 16.83
CA LEU A 65 -16.36 -17.37 15.70
C LEU A 65 -15.25 -16.32 15.75
N ALA A 66 -14.87 -15.87 16.97
CA ALA A 66 -13.79 -14.89 17.10
C ALA A 66 -12.42 -15.51 16.85
N GLU A 67 -12.23 -16.75 17.25
CA GLU A 67 -11.01 -17.52 16.98
C GLU A 67 -10.85 -17.75 15.48
N GLU A 68 -11.89 -18.26 14.80
CA GLU A 68 -11.93 -18.48 13.35
C GLU A 68 -11.66 -17.18 12.57
N SER A 69 -12.35 -16.08 12.94
CA SER A 69 -12.15 -14.79 12.27
C SER A 69 -10.76 -14.22 12.49
N THR A 70 -10.18 -14.40 13.69
CA THR A 70 -8.82 -13.95 14.00
C THR A 70 -7.79 -14.74 13.21
N GLU A 71 -7.92 -16.09 13.16
CA GLU A 71 -7.04 -16.95 12.40
C GLU A 71 -7.05 -16.56 10.91
N ALA A 72 -8.23 -16.43 10.28
CA ALA A 72 -8.36 -16.05 8.88
C ALA A 72 -7.76 -14.66 8.58
N PHE A 73 -7.95 -13.71 9.49
CA PHE A 73 -7.39 -12.35 9.36
C PHE A 73 -5.86 -12.34 9.41
N GLU A 74 -5.27 -13.05 10.37
CA GLU A 74 -3.81 -13.12 10.53
C GLU A 74 -3.16 -14.00 9.45
N ASP A 75 -3.79 -15.10 9.03
CA ASP A 75 -3.36 -15.91 7.88
C ASP A 75 -3.28 -15.06 6.60
N THR A 76 -4.22 -14.13 6.42
CA THR A 76 -4.18 -13.18 5.28
C THR A 76 -2.92 -12.31 5.33
N ARG A 77 -2.50 -11.87 6.51
CA ARG A 77 -1.27 -11.10 6.71
C ARG A 77 -0.03 -11.91 6.29
N ASP A 78 0.02 -13.17 6.69
CA ASP A 78 1.11 -14.10 6.33
C ASP A 78 1.13 -14.38 4.82
N ILE A 79 -0.04 -14.53 4.20
CA ILE A 79 -0.17 -14.70 2.74
C ILE A 79 0.37 -13.46 2.01
N VAL A 80 0.03 -12.25 2.47
CA VAL A 80 0.53 -11.00 1.89
C VAL A 80 2.04 -10.89 2.06
N ALA A 81 2.57 -11.20 3.24
CA ALA A 81 4.01 -11.19 3.49
C ALA A 81 4.75 -12.14 2.54
N LYS A 82 4.25 -13.36 2.40
CA LYS A 82 4.79 -14.36 1.47
C LYS A 82 4.70 -13.92 0.00
N PHE A 83 3.59 -13.28 -0.39
CA PHE A 83 3.41 -12.75 -1.75
C PHE A 83 4.45 -11.68 -2.10
N LEU A 84 4.83 -10.84 -1.13
CA LEU A 84 5.84 -9.79 -1.26
C LEU A 84 7.28 -10.29 -1.01
N ASN A 85 7.45 -11.58 -0.66
CA ASN A 85 8.71 -12.20 -0.26
C ASN A 85 9.33 -11.56 1.00
N ILE A 86 8.49 -11.36 2.04
CA ILE A 86 8.84 -10.83 3.35
C ILE A 86 8.80 -11.96 4.38
N GLU A 87 9.76 -11.98 5.31
CA GLU A 87 9.87 -13.01 6.36
C GLU A 87 9.03 -12.68 7.60
N ASP A 88 8.95 -11.41 7.99
CA ASP A 88 8.24 -10.95 9.18
C ASP A 88 6.91 -10.29 8.82
N SER A 89 5.80 -11.01 8.96
CA SER A 89 4.47 -10.50 8.63
C SER A 89 4.04 -9.30 9.50
N ARG A 90 4.72 -9.05 10.63
CA ARG A 90 4.49 -7.85 11.45
C ARG A 90 4.89 -6.54 10.76
N GLU A 91 5.59 -6.61 9.64
CA GLU A 91 5.90 -5.47 8.76
C GLU A 91 4.73 -5.10 7.83
N ILE A 92 3.67 -5.92 7.79
CA ILE A 92 2.45 -5.70 7.02
C ILE A 92 1.42 -4.99 7.89
N ILE A 93 0.96 -3.83 7.45
CA ILE A 93 -0.09 -3.04 8.10
C ILE A 93 -1.27 -2.95 7.14
N PHE A 94 -2.46 -3.37 7.60
CA PHE A 94 -3.68 -3.18 6.85
C PHE A 94 -4.16 -1.74 6.96
N VAL A 95 -4.45 -1.15 5.80
CA VAL A 95 -4.95 0.21 5.63
C VAL A 95 -6.15 0.19 4.67
N ARG A 96 -6.89 1.29 4.56
CA ARG A 96 -8.04 1.36 3.64
C ARG A 96 -7.65 1.44 2.15
N GLY A 97 -6.38 1.56 1.85
CA GLY A 97 -5.82 1.64 0.49
C GLY A 97 -4.52 2.45 0.45
N THR A 98 -3.94 2.55 -0.73
CA THR A 98 -2.68 3.27 -0.98
C THR A 98 -2.70 4.70 -0.40
N THR A 99 -3.79 5.42 -0.59
CA THR A 99 -3.92 6.80 -0.09
C THR A 99 -3.75 6.87 1.43
N GLU A 100 -4.38 5.99 2.19
CA GLU A 100 -4.21 5.97 3.64
C GLU A 100 -2.79 5.55 4.04
N GLY A 101 -2.21 4.55 3.37
CA GLY A 101 -0.85 4.10 3.66
C GLY A 101 0.19 5.22 3.48
N ILE A 102 0.08 6.01 2.40
CA ILE A 102 0.96 7.17 2.18
C ILE A 102 0.73 8.26 3.23
N ASN A 103 -0.54 8.56 3.58
CA ASN A 103 -0.85 9.52 4.65
C ASN A 103 -0.33 9.06 6.01
N LEU A 104 -0.40 7.75 6.31
CA LEU A 104 0.18 7.18 7.52
C LEU A 104 1.68 7.45 7.59
N VAL A 105 2.41 7.20 6.50
CA VAL A 105 3.86 7.49 6.45
C VAL A 105 4.13 8.99 6.58
N ALA A 106 3.39 9.84 5.89
CA ALA A 106 3.55 11.29 5.97
C ALA A 106 3.29 11.82 7.40
N TYR A 107 2.28 11.29 8.06
CA TYR A 107 1.92 11.69 9.43
C TYR A 107 2.86 11.10 10.48
N ALA A 108 3.03 9.77 10.50
CA ALA A 108 3.68 9.05 11.59
C ALA A 108 5.21 9.01 11.47
N TRP A 109 5.74 9.05 10.24
CA TRP A 109 7.17 9.13 9.98
C TRP A 109 7.59 10.55 9.58
N GLY A 110 6.87 11.16 8.65
CA GLY A 110 7.27 12.43 8.05
C GLY A 110 7.34 13.57 9.07
N ARG A 111 6.38 13.69 9.97
CA ARG A 111 6.35 14.72 11.00
C ARG A 111 7.52 14.65 11.97
N ASP A 112 8.05 13.47 12.23
CA ASP A 112 9.15 13.25 13.16
C ASP A 112 10.53 13.37 12.48
N ASN A 113 10.60 13.23 11.15
CA ASN A 113 11.85 13.12 10.41
C ASN A 113 12.11 14.25 9.40
N VAL A 114 11.11 15.07 9.09
CA VAL A 114 11.22 16.19 8.16
C VAL A 114 11.17 17.52 8.93
N ASN A 115 12.14 18.39 8.70
CA ASN A 115 12.31 19.67 9.36
C ASN A 115 12.34 20.82 8.36
N GLU A 116 12.38 22.05 8.86
CA GLU A 116 12.50 23.25 8.03
C GLU A 116 13.74 23.20 7.12
N GLY A 117 13.54 23.45 5.85
CA GLY A 117 14.61 23.43 4.83
C GLY A 117 14.99 22.05 4.28
N ASP A 118 14.43 20.97 4.82
CA ASP A 118 14.59 19.63 4.25
C ASP A 118 13.82 19.50 2.92
N ILE A 119 14.15 18.46 2.16
CA ILE A 119 13.57 18.18 0.84
C ILE A 119 12.89 16.80 0.85
N ILE A 120 11.67 16.74 0.30
CA ILE A 120 11.03 15.52 -0.18
C ILE A 120 11.06 15.58 -1.70
N VAL A 121 11.46 14.47 -2.34
CA VAL A 121 11.48 14.34 -3.79
C VAL A 121 10.37 13.39 -4.23
N THR A 122 9.61 13.81 -5.23
CA THR A 122 8.59 12.99 -5.91
C THR A 122 8.79 13.06 -7.42
N THR A 123 7.89 12.48 -8.23
CA THR A 123 8.01 12.53 -9.70
C THR A 123 6.82 13.22 -10.34
N GLU A 124 6.98 13.65 -11.60
CA GLU A 124 5.94 14.39 -12.32
C GLU A 124 4.71 13.52 -12.66
N TYR A 125 4.85 12.20 -12.78
CA TYR A 125 3.75 11.32 -13.15
C TYR A 125 3.03 10.64 -11.98
N GLU A 126 3.15 11.19 -10.77
CA GLU A 126 2.51 10.60 -9.59
C GLU A 126 0.99 10.72 -9.58
N HIS A 127 0.36 9.72 -8.99
CA HIS A 127 -1.04 9.84 -8.59
C HIS A 127 -1.17 10.88 -7.45
N HIS A 128 -2.30 11.60 -7.38
CA HIS A 128 -2.54 12.61 -6.35
C HIS A 128 -2.33 12.10 -4.92
N SER A 129 -2.58 10.82 -4.65
CA SER A 129 -2.32 10.20 -3.33
C SER A 129 -0.84 10.22 -2.94
N ASN A 130 0.08 10.31 -3.92
CA ASN A 130 1.52 10.39 -3.69
C ASN A 130 2.10 11.80 -3.98
N ILE A 131 1.26 12.81 -4.05
CA ILE A 131 1.64 14.22 -4.16
C ILE A 131 1.08 15.01 -2.96
N VAL A 132 -0.23 14.98 -2.76
CA VAL A 132 -0.94 15.86 -1.82
C VAL A 132 -0.48 15.69 -0.37
N PRO A 133 -0.29 14.47 0.17
CA PRO A 133 0.22 14.30 1.54
C PRO A 133 1.59 14.97 1.76
N TRP A 134 2.45 14.94 0.75
CA TRP A 134 3.76 15.56 0.81
C TRP A 134 3.70 17.08 0.69
N GLN A 135 2.79 17.62 -0.11
CA GLN A 135 2.52 19.08 -0.13
C GLN A 135 2.07 19.56 1.24
N LEU A 136 1.13 18.87 1.89
CA LEU A 136 0.66 19.21 3.23
C LEU A 136 1.79 19.14 4.27
N LEU A 137 2.57 18.08 4.26
CA LEU A 137 3.69 17.88 5.18
C LEU A 137 4.77 18.97 4.98
N THR A 138 5.16 19.24 3.73
CA THR A 138 6.20 20.25 3.45
C THR A 138 5.76 21.65 3.80
N GLN A 139 4.47 21.99 3.61
CA GLN A 139 3.90 23.26 4.09
C GLN A 139 3.93 23.36 5.62
N GLU A 140 3.49 22.31 6.33
CA GLU A 140 3.49 22.25 7.80
C GLU A 140 4.91 22.42 8.37
N LYS A 141 5.88 21.73 7.75
CA LYS A 141 7.27 21.67 8.23
C LYS A 141 8.18 22.76 7.68
N LYS A 142 7.69 23.62 6.78
CA LYS A 142 8.48 24.59 6.00
C LYS A 142 9.63 23.92 5.24
N ALA A 143 9.40 22.71 4.78
CA ALA A 143 10.27 21.93 3.93
C ALA A 143 9.96 22.19 2.45
N GLN A 144 10.67 21.56 1.53
CA GLN A 144 10.48 21.72 0.10
C GLN A 144 10.03 20.39 -0.53
N LEU A 145 9.04 20.46 -1.42
CA LEU A 145 8.71 19.36 -2.34
C LEU A 145 9.38 19.63 -3.68
N LYS A 146 10.15 18.68 -4.18
CA LYS A 146 10.82 18.71 -5.48
C LYS A 146 10.32 17.61 -6.36
N TYR A 147 10.34 17.83 -7.67
CA TYR A 147 9.87 16.89 -8.66
C TYR A 147 11.04 16.46 -9.54
N ILE A 148 11.07 15.18 -9.91
CA ILE A 148 11.85 14.66 -11.02
C ILE A 148 10.94 14.72 -12.24
N ASP A 149 11.35 15.46 -13.24
CA ASP A 149 10.62 15.62 -14.49
C ASP A 149 10.72 14.33 -15.34
N ILE A 150 9.90 14.25 -16.37
CA ILE A 150 9.95 13.20 -17.38
C ILE A 150 10.42 13.78 -18.72
N ASP A 151 11.07 12.94 -19.52
CA ASP A 151 11.43 13.28 -20.89
C ASP A 151 10.26 13.06 -21.87
N ASP A 152 10.48 13.35 -23.13
CA ASP A 152 9.48 13.18 -24.21
C ASP A 152 9.04 11.70 -24.40
N ASN A 153 9.78 10.73 -23.87
CA ASN A 153 9.44 9.32 -23.89
C ASN A 153 8.66 8.88 -22.62
N GLY A 154 8.48 9.79 -21.64
CA GLY A 154 7.84 9.52 -20.36
C GLY A 154 8.76 8.79 -19.37
N GLU A 155 10.08 8.88 -19.54
CA GLU A 155 11.09 8.33 -18.64
C GLU A 155 11.59 9.39 -17.67
N LEU A 156 11.93 8.99 -16.42
CA LEU A 156 12.40 9.91 -15.37
C LEU A 156 13.80 10.46 -15.67
N MET A 157 13.99 11.76 -15.52
CA MET A 157 15.26 12.45 -15.65
C MET A 157 16.10 12.29 -14.36
N LEU A 158 16.79 11.14 -14.22
CA LEU A 158 17.46 10.75 -12.97
C LEU A 158 18.70 11.57 -12.61
N ASP A 159 19.25 12.37 -13.50
CA ASP A 159 20.26 13.38 -13.22
C ASP A 159 19.75 14.42 -12.21
N GLN A 160 18.46 14.81 -12.30
CA GLN A 160 17.85 15.68 -11.30
C GLN A 160 17.78 15.05 -9.91
N LEU A 161 17.62 13.73 -9.81
CA LEU A 161 17.70 13.05 -8.52
C LEU A 161 19.11 13.17 -7.93
N ASP A 162 20.16 12.98 -8.74
CA ASP A 162 21.54 13.11 -8.29
C ASP A 162 21.83 14.54 -7.79
N ASP A 163 21.31 15.55 -8.48
CA ASP A 163 21.43 16.96 -8.07
C ASP A 163 20.76 17.20 -6.71
N TYR A 164 19.52 16.69 -6.51
CA TYR A 164 18.84 16.84 -5.22
C TYR A 164 19.56 16.10 -4.10
N LEU A 165 19.99 14.85 -4.31
CA LEU A 165 20.72 14.06 -3.33
C LEU A 165 22.03 14.72 -2.91
N SER A 166 22.75 15.39 -3.85
CA SER A 166 24.01 16.09 -3.58
C SER A 166 23.86 17.22 -2.56
N THR A 167 22.67 17.77 -2.37
CA THR A 167 22.39 18.81 -1.38
C THR A 167 22.52 18.34 0.07
N GLY A 168 22.45 17.04 0.33
CA GLY A 168 22.40 16.46 1.68
C GLY A 168 21.13 16.78 2.48
N LYS A 169 20.12 17.38 1.85
CA LYS A 169 18.86 17.81 2.51
C LYS A 169 17.69 16.88 2.25
N VAL A 170 17.80 15.95 1.31
CA VAL A 170 16.72 15.02 0.98
C VAL A 170 16.51 14.05 2.13
N LYS A 171 15.26 13.90 2.59
CA LYS A 171 14.85 12.94 3.63
C LYS A 171 14.09 11.74 3.06
N LEU A 172 13.31 11.99 2.03
CA LEU A 172 12.47 10.98 1.39
C LEU A 172 12.46 11.18 -0.12
N VAL A 173 12.56 10.09 -0.84
CA VAL A 173 12.19 9.99 -2.26
C VAL A 173 10.97 9.08 -2.35
N THR A 174 9.91 9.58 -2.99
CA THR A 174 8.65 8.84 -3.14
C THR A 174 8.22 8.83 -4.60
N PHE A 175 7.88 7.65 -5.13
CA PHE A 175 7.53 7.51 -6.53
C PHE A 175 6.67 6.29 -6.82
N SER A 176 5.93 6.34 -7.94
CA SER A 176 5.16 5.22 -8.45
C SER A 176 6.08 4.17 -9.08
N HIS A 177 5.93 2.90 -8.70
CA HIS A 177 6.64 1.78 -9.34
C HIS A 177 6.25 1.64 -10.81
N MET A 178 4.94 1.83 -11.10
CA MET A 178 4.39 1.87 -12.45
C MET A 178 3.39 3.02 -12.52
N SER A 179 3.53 3.89 -13.50
CA SER A 179 2.61 5.01 -13.71
C SER A 179 1.21 4.52 -14.09
N ASN A 180 0.18 5.06 -13.43
CA ASN A 180 -1.22 4.78 -13.78
C ASN A 180 -1.69 5.49 -15.05
N VAL A 181 -0.93 6.46 -15.55
CA VAL A 181 -1.25 7.25 -16.75
C VAL A 181 -0.47 6.76 -17.95
N LEU A 182 0.86 6.63 -17.81
CA LEU A 182 1.76 6.30 -18.90
C LEU A 182 2.04 4.80 -19.03
N GLY A 183 1.91 4.04 -17.92
CA GLY A 183 2.34 2.64 -17.85
C GLY A 183 3.85 2.46 -17.76
N THR A 184 4.62 3.54 -17.74
CA THR A 184 6.08 3.53 -17.56
C THR A 184 6.43 2.87 -16.22
N ILE A 185 7.40 1.96 -16.24
CA ILE A 185 7.93 1.30 -15.05
C ILE A 185 9.18 2.06 -14.61
N SER A 186 9.18 2.59 -13.39
CA SER A 186 10.31 3.31 -12.81
C SER A 186 11.54 2.40 -12.68
N PRO A 187 12.77 2.90 -12.86
CA PRO A 187 14.01 2.18 -12.64
C PRO A 187 14.31 2.03 -11.13
N VAL A 188 13.46 1.25 -10.44
CA VAL A 188 13.38 1.16 -8.97
C VAL A 188 14.72 0.83 -8.34
N LYS A 189 15.44 -0.17 -8.87
CA LYS A 189 16.72 -0.61 -8.28
C LYS A 189 17.78 0.49 -8.32
N GLU A 190 17.79 1.28 -9.39
CA GLU A 190 18.71 2.41 -9.53
C GLU A 190 18.37 3.52 -8.54
N ILE A 191 17.09 3.95 -8.49
CA ILE A 191 16.62 5.01 -7.57
C ILE A 191 16.90 4.61 -6.12
N VAL A 192 16.52 3.39 -5.72
CA VAL A 192 16.75 2.89 -4.36
C VAL A 192 18.25 2.83 -4.02
N SER A 193 19.09 2.40 -4.97
CA SER A 193 20.54 2.36 -4.77
C SER A 193 21.14 3.75 -4.54
N LYS A 194 20.76 4.74 -5.36
CA LYS A 194 21.17 6.14 -5.20
C LYS A 194 20.75 6.71 -3.83
N CYS A 195 19.47 6.51 -3.46
CA CYS A 195 18.93 6.95 -2.17
C CYS A 195 19.63 6.29 -0.98
N LYS A 196 19.86 4.98 -1.04
CA LYS A 196 20.55 4.23 0.01
C LYS A 196 21.99 4.74 0.23
N ASN A 197 22.72 5.02 -0.85
CA ASN A 197 24.07 5.57 -0.78
C ASN A 197 24.09 6.98 -0.14
N ALA A 198 23.00 7.75 -0.30
CA ALA A 198 22.83 9.06 0.30
C ALA A 198 22.17 9.03 1.71
N GLY A 199 21.82 7.85 2.23
CA GLY A 199 21.12 7.70 3.52
C GLY A 199 19.67 8.19 3.51
N VAL A 200 19.04 8.27 2.33
CA VAL A 200 17.69 8.79 2.11
C VAL A 200 16.67 7.65 2.10
N LYS A 201 15.51 7.86 2.71
CA LYS A 201 14.40 6.90 2.73
C LYS A 201 13.63 6.86 1.42
N VAL A 202 13.09 5.69 1.09
CA VAL A 202 12.33 5.48 -0.16
C VAL A 202 10.95 4.91 0.14
N LEU A 203 9.91 5.59 -0.39
CA LEU A 203 8.54 5.08 -0.45
C LEU A 203 8.16 4.78 -1.89
N ILE A 204 7.57 3.62 -2.12
CA ILE A 204 7.10 3.19 -3.43
C ILE A 204 5.57 3.05 -3.43
N ASP A 205 4.89 3.82 -4.27
CA ASP A 205 3.50 3.57 -4.62
C ASP A 205 3.44 2.44 -5.65
N ALA A 206 2.94 1.31 -5.22
CA ALA A 206 2.86 0.09 -6.01
C ALA A 206 1.43 -0.26 -6.44
N ALA A 207 0.51 0.69 -6.37
CA ALA A 207 -0.91 0.47 -6.69
C ALA A 207 -1.12 -0.12 -8.09
N GLN A 208 -0.24 0.19 -9.06
CA GLN A 208 -0.31 -0.37 -10.41
C GLN A 208 0.64 -1.55 -10.63
N SER A 209 1.76 -1.63 -9.93
CA SER A 209 2.73 -2.69 -10.19
C SER A 209 2.34 -4.03 -9.57
N VAL A 210 1.84 -4.04 -8.34
CA VAL A 210 1.45 -5.28 -7.63
C VAL A 210 0.42 -6.12 -8.40
N PRO A 211 -0.61 -5.53 -9.04
CA PRO A 211 -1.55 -6.28 -9.86
C PRO A 211 -0.95 -6.89 -11.14
N HIS A 212 0.13 -6.32 -11.66
CA HIS A 212 0.60 -6.59 -13.02
C HIS A 212 1.95 -7.29 -13.12
N MET A 213 2.75 -7.26 -12.06
CA MET A 213 4.09 -7.83 -12.09
C MET A 213 4.49 -8.46 -10.76
N LYS A 214 5.38 -9.45 -10.82
CA LYS A 214 5.93 -10.04 -9.61
C LYS A 214 6.79 -9.04 -8.86
N VAL A 215 6.52 -8.88 -7.57
CA VAL A 215 7.26 -8.00 -6.66
C VAL A 215 8.06 -8.83 -5.67
N ASN A 216 9.31 -8.41 -5.40
CA ASN A 216 10.16 -8.98 -4.36
C ASN A 216 10.80 -7.82 -3.58
N LEU A 217 10.29 -7.55 -2.37
CA LEU A 217 10.73 -6.40 -1.58
C LEU A 217 12.17 -6.55 -1.07
N ASN A 218 12.64 -7.77 -0.83
CA ASN A 218 14.04 -8.01 -0.47
C ASN A 218 15.02 -7.59 -1.58
N GLU A 219 14.61 -7.77 -2.85
CA GLU A 219 15.42 -7.33 -4.00
C GLU A 219 15.31 -5.82 -4.27
N ILE A 220 14.14 -5.24 -4.04
CA ILE A 220 13.88 -3.81 -4.22
C ILE A 220 14.64 -3.00 -3.18
N GLY A 221 14.54 -3.37 -1.90
CA GLY A 221 15.28 -2.77 -0.81
C GLY A 221 14.79 -1.39 -0.37
N CYS A 222 13.56 -0.99 -0.72
CA CYS A 222 12.92 0.26 -0.27
C CYS A 222 12.64 0.25 1.24
N ASP A 223 12.14 1.36 1.77
CA ASP A 223 11.82 1.51 3.19
C ASP A 223 10.32 1.44 3.47
N PHE A 224 9.49 1.86 2.50
CA PHE A 224 8.03 1.81 2.54
C PHE A 224 7.49 1.36 1.18
N PHE A 225 6.39 0.60 1.19
CA PHE A 225 5.76 0.09 -0.01
C PHE A 225 4.26 0.00 0.20
N VAL A 226 3.46 0.55 -0.70
CA VAL A 226 2.01 0.66 -0.51
C VAL A 226 1.23 0.22 -1.75
N PHE A 227 0.07 -0.44 -1.53
CA PHE A 227 -0.85 -0.80 -2.60
C PHE A 227 -2.28 -0.97 -2.11
N SER A 228 -3.23 -1.12 -3.04
CA SER A 228 -4.66 -1.24 -2.76
C SER A 228 -5.22 -2.56 -3.28
N GLY A 229 -6.04 -3.24 -2.48
CA GLY A 229 -6.70 -4.49 -2.84
C GLY A 229 -7.61 -4.36 -4.06
N HIS A 230 -8.36 -3.24 -4.18
CA HIS A 230 -9.34 -3.07 -5.25
C HIS A 230 -8.76 -3.01 -6.68
N LYS A 231 -7.44 -2.85 -6.83
CA LYS A 231 -6.75 -2.86 -8.13
C LYS A 231 -6.16 -4.23 -8.47
N MET A 232 -6.13 -5.17 -7.50
CA MET A 232 -5.61 -6.52 -7.66
C MET A 232 -6.68 -7.59 -7.37
N LEU A 233 -7.86 -7.41 -7.94
CA LEU A 233 -9.04 -8.28 -7.86
C LEU A 233 -9.74 -8.28 -6.49
N GLY A 234 -9.15 -7.68 -5.46
CA GLY A 234 -9.69 -7.61 -4.11
C GLY A 234 -10.77 -6.52 -3.97
N PRO A 235 -11.43 -6.41 -2.81
CA PRO A 235 -12.47 -5.43 -2.55
C PRO A 235 -11.92 -4.00 -2.41
N THR A 236 -12.85 -3.04 -2.32
CA THR A 236 -12.53 -1.66 -1.93
C THR A 236 -12.43 -1.58 -0.41
N GLY A 237 -11.71 -0.58 0.12
CA GLY A 237 -11.65 -0.35 1.56
C GLY A 237 -10.56 -1.15 2.28
N VAL A 238 -9.74 -1.88 1.54
CA VAL A 238 -8.55 -2.58 2.05
C VAL A 238 -7.34 -2.32 1.15
N GLY A 239 -6.20 -2.22 1.78
CA GLY A 239 -4.89 -2.08 1.17
C GLY A 239 -3.80 -2.42 2.17
N VAL A 240 -2.57 -2.30 1.74
CA VAL A 240 -1.39 -2.68 2.52
C VAL A 240 -0.37 -1.56 2.49
N LEU A 241 0.18 -1.26 3.67
CA LEU A 241 1.46 -0.62 3.84
C LEU A 241 2.44 -1.68 4.38
N TRP A 242 3.51 -1.90 3.67
CA TRP A 242 4.70 -2.54 4.20
C TRP A 242 5.75 -1.50 4.55
N ALA A 243 6.42 -1.67 5.68
CA ALA A 243 7.59 -0.89 6.02
C ALA A 243 8.56 -1.73 6.86
N LYS A 244 9.85 -1.40 6.77
CA LYS A 244 10.88 -2.06 7.56
C LYS A 244 10.57 -1.97 9.05
N LYS A 245 10.71 -3.08 9.76
CA LYS A 245 10.40 -3.20 11.18
C LYS A 245 11.10 -2.14 12.03
N GLU A 246 12.38 -1.90 11.82
CA GLU A 246 13.15 -0.92 12.56
C GLU A 246 12.67 0.53 12.36
N ILE A 247 11.94 0.79 11.29
CA ILE A 247 11.28 2.08 11.05
C ILE A 247 9.95 2.11 11.79
N LEU A 248 9.11 1.07 11.64
CA LEU A 248 7.80 0.97 12.30
C LEU A 248 7.91 1.06 13.82
N GLU A 249 8.92 0.42 14.41
CA GLU A 249 9.15 0.47 15.86
C GLU A 249 9.35 1.91 16.37
N LYS A 250 10.00 2.76 15.57
CA LYS A 250 10.31 4.16 15.92
C LYS A 250 9.22 5.16 15.54
N MET A 251 8.35 4.82 14.59
CA MET A 251 7.27 5.71 14.16
C MET A 251 6.25 5.93 15.28
N SER A 252 5.70 7.13 15.36
CA SER A 252 4.53 7.43 16.18
C SER A 252 3.28 6.74 15.61
N PRO A 253 2.26 6.40 16.43
CA PRO A 253 0.98 5.91 15.92
C PRO A 253 0.32 6.92 14.97
N PHE A 254 -0.49 6.41 14.04
CA PHE A 254 -1.23 7.25 13.09
C PHE A 254 -2.62 7.62 13.65
N LEU A 255 -3.38 6.62 14.07
CA LEU A 255 -4.70 6.79 14.67
C LEU A 255 -4.66 6.33 16.12
N GLY A 256 -5.49 6.96 16.98
CA GLY A 256 -5.66 6.56 18.38
C GLY A 256 -7.02 5.88 18.57
N GLY A 257 -7.04 4.75 19.28
CA GLY A 257 -8.26 4.00 19.55
C GLY A 257 -8.03 2.70 20.29
N GLY A 258 -8.99 1.78 20.21
CA GLY A 258 -8.82 0.41 20.69
C GLY A 258 -7.81 -0.36 19.83
N ASP A 259 -7.40 -1.50 20.28
CA ASP A 259 -6.46 -2.46 19.71
C ASP A 259 -5.00 -1.98 19.59
N MET A 260 -4.76 -0.74 19.21
CA MET A 260 -3.43 -0.15 19.06
C MET A 260 -2.72 0.20 20.37
N ILE A 261 -3.37 0.04 21.50
CA ILE A 261 -2.86 0.37 22.84
C ILE A 261 -2.48 -0.89 23.62
N ARG A 262 -1.44 -0.79 24.46
CA ARG A 262 -1.09 -1.81 25.46
C ARG A 262 -1.70 -1.46 26.80
N GLU A 263 -1.44 -0.25 27.31
CA GLU A 263 -1.97 0.26 28.57
C GLU A 263 -2.46 1.69 28.37
N VAL A 264 -3.59 2.03 28.99
CA VAL A 264 -4.16 3.37 29.00
C VAL A 264 -4.28 3.86 30.43
N HIS A 265 -3.59 4.92 30.76
CA HIS A 265 -3.69 5.64 32.02
C HIS A 265 -4.39 6.99 31.81
N LYS A 266 -4.67 7.70 32.89
CA LYS A 266 -5.41 8.97 32.82
C LYS A 266 -4.75 10.04 31.94
N TYR A 267 -3.42 10.05 31.86
CA TYR A 267 -2.65 11.07 31.16
C TYR A 267 -1.60 10.51 30.19
N GLU A 268 -1.43 9.20 30.13
CA GLU A 268 -0.44 8.55 29.27
C GLU A 268 -0.96 7.22 28.74
N THR A 269 -0.43 6.80 27.60
CA THR A 269 -0.80 5.55 26.94
C THR A 269 0.47 4.91 26.38
N THR A 270 0.57 3.60 26.48
CA THR A 270 1.60 2.81 25.81
C THR A 270 1.00 2.07 24.63
N TRP A 271 1.81 1.84 23.61
CA TRP A 271 1.38 1.29 22.33
C TRP A 271 1.51 -0.23 22.31
N ASN A 272 0.66 -0.87 21.53
CA ASN A 272 0.72 -2.30 21.27
C ASN A 272 1.93 -2.64 20.38
N ASP A 273 2.22 -3.94 20.24
CA ASP A 273 3.25 -4.44 19.35
C ASP A 273 2.84 -4.24 17.88
N LEU A 274 3.81 -4.38 16.98
CA LEU A 274 3.56 -4.40 15.55
C LEU A 274 2.77 -5.67 15.16
N PRO A 275 1.86 -5.58 14.21
CA PRO A 275 1.43 -4.39 13.44
C PRO A 275 0.35 -3.55 14.13
N TYR A 276 -0.24 -4.04 15.20
CA TYR A 276 -1.43 -3.50 15.87
C TYR A 276 -1.28 -2.04 16.30
N LYS A 277 -0.07 -1.59 16.62
CA LYS A 277 0.24 -0.17 16.88
C LYS A 277 -0.32 0.79 15.83
N PHE A 278 -0.49 0.35 14.59
CA PHE A 278 -0.97 1.15 13.46
C PHE A 278 -2.39 0.80 13.01
N GLU A 279 -3.04 -0.20 13.63
CA GLU A 279 -4.37 -0.70 13.28
C GLU A 279 -5.36 -0.39 14.40
N ALA A 280 -5.81 0.88 14.48
CA ALA A 280 -6.69 1.36 15.53
C ALA A 280 -8.16 1.09 15.25
N GLY A 281 -8.85 0.49 16.23
CA GLY A 281 -10.28 0.17 16.16
C GLY A 281 -10.55 -1.14 15.41
N THR A 282 -11.82 -1.54 15.35
CA THR A 282 -12.23 -2.73 14.60
C THR A 282 -11.89 -2.55 13.12
N PRO A 283 -11.04 -3.42 12.55
CA PRO A 283 -10.65 -3.29 11.15
C PRO A 283 -11.76 -3.76 10.19
N ASN A 284 -11.52 -3.60 8.90
CA ASN A 284 -12.35 -4.19 7.86
C ASN A 284 -12.02 -5.68 7.75
N ILE A 285 -12.75 -6.52 8.49
CA ILE A 285 -12.44 -7.94 8.67
C ILE A 285 -12.87 -8.74 7.43
N ALA A 286 -14.05 -8.43 6.85
CA ALA A 286 -14.64 -9.20 5.77
C ALA A 286 -13.85 -9.13 4.45
N ASP A 287 -13.19 -8.00 4.18
CA ASP A 287 -12.50 -7.74 2.91
C ASP A 287 -11.06 -8.25 2.91
#